data_4b8aab0e89ae5d3b01618c6e66906d16
#
_entry.id   4b8aab0e89ae5d3b01618c6e66906d16
#
_cell.length_a   1.000
_cell.length_b   1.000
_cell.length_c   1.000
_cell.angle_alpha   90.00
_cell.angle_beta   90.00
_cell.angle_gamma   90.00
#
_symmetry.space_group_name_H-M   'P 1'
#
loop_
_entity.id
_entity.type
_entity.pdbx_description
1 polymer ?
#
loop_
_entity_poly.entity_id
_entity_poly.type
_entity_poly.pdbx_seq_one_letter_code
_entity_poly.pdbx_strand_id
1 'polypeptide(L)'
;MNKPVLALLAALAVSILSAEEESRFDLASATARFAADEERLKSEYEKCSSRLDRPSEGIVVPVENHPNGSLKVDIYAGKAQFFEKESLVWCGDVIVREYGLDGKVNVELEAEACVIDRKTKSGWIKNCANGRYGKTKIRGCGIYFSFPEEFVKISSNVEIESSDIKFEGVEL
;
A
#
# COMPACT_ATOMS: atom_id res chain seq x y z
N MET A 1 -9.10 -5.60 -18.95
CA MET A 1 -7.63 -5.57 -18.75
C MET A 1 -7.37 -5.02 -17.35
N ASN A 2 -7.06 -5.91 -16.40
CA ASN A 2 -6.82 -5.52 -15.01
C ASN A 2 -5.38 -4.96 -14.89
N LYS A 3 -5.24 -3.68 -14.57
CA LYS A 3 -3.96 -3.10 -14.21
C LYS A 3 -3.59 -3.58 -12.81
N PRO A 4 -2.33 -3.94 -12.51
CA PRO A 4 -1.94 -4.41 -11.19
C PRO A 4 -2.06 -3.31 -10.13
N VAL A 5 -2.50 -3.68 -8.93
CA VAL A 5 -2.80 -2.75 -7.79
C VAL A 5 -1.63 -1.85 -7.42
N LEU A 6 -0.42 -2.32 -7.61
CA LEU A 6 0.80 -1.56 -7.30
C LEU A 6 1.49 -0.95 -8.53
N ALA A 7 1.02 -1.20 -9.75
CA ALA A 7 1.35 -0.32 -10.88
C ALA A 7 0.96 1.13 -10.57
N LEU A 8 0.11 1.34 -9.56
CA LEU A 8 -0.27 2.65 -9.05
C LEU A 8 0.88 3.37 -8.31
N LEU A 9 1.75 2.66 -7.60
CA LEU A 9 2.97 3.27 -7.04
C LEU A 9 3.94 3.69 -8.15
N ALA A 10 4.05 2.88 -9.21
CA ALA A 10 4.81 3.24 -10.41
C ALA A 10 4.08 4.31 -11.26
N ALA A 11 2.74 4.27 -11.33
CA ALA A 11 1.95 5.28 -12.04
C ALA A 11 1.97 6.63 -11.33
N LEU A 12 2.07 6.71 -10.00
CA LEU A 12 2.31 7.97 -9.30
C LEU A 12 3.68 8.55 -9.66
N ALA A 13 4.73 7.72 -9.78
CA ALA A 13 6.05 8.16 -10.21
C ALA A 13 6.06 8.60 -11.70
N VAL A 14 5.27 7.94 -12.55
CA VAL A 14 5.16 8.26 -13.99
C VAL A 14 4.20 9.42 -14.26
N SER A 15 3.15 9.61 -13.44
CA SER A 15 2.21 10.74 -13.61
C SER A 15 2.81 12.09 -13.26
N ILE A 16 3.92 12.11 -12.52
CA ILE A 16 4.72 13.33 -12.31
C ILE A 16 5.55 13.67 -13.56
N LEU A 17 5.81 12.70 -14.43
CA LEU A 17 6.70 12.83 -15.59
C LEU A 17 6.02 12.87 -16.96
N SER A 18 4.73 12.54 -17.07
CA SER A 18 3.98 12.60 -18.32
C SER A 18 2.77 13.53 -18.20
N ALA A 19 3.04 14.83 -18.29
CA ALA A 19 2.02 15.85 -18.46
C ALA A 19 1.64 15.98 -19.94
N GLU A 20 1.05 14.91 -20.54
CA GLU A 20 0.30 15.06 -21.80
C GLU A 20 -0.66 13.88 -22.00
N GLU A 21 -1.94 14.22 -21.98
CA GLU A 21 -3.14 13.61 -22.56
C GLU A 21 -3.73 12.32 -21.97
N GLU A 22 -4.99 12.51 -21.52
CA GLU A 22 -6.12 11.58 -21.42
C GLU A 22 -6.07 10.47 -20.35
N SER A 23 -6.12 10.87 -19.16
CA SER A 23 -7.06 10.47 -18.09
C SER A 23 -6.69 11.32 -16.88
N ARG A 24 -7.30 12.47 -16.73
CA ARG A 24 -7.27 13.20 -15.45
C ARG A 24 -7.95 12.31 -14.42
N PHE A 25 -7.18 11.40 -13.83
CA PHE A 25 -7.49 10.90 -12.53
C PHE A 25 -7.57 12.14 -11.65
N ASP A 26 -8.78 12.56 -11.32
CA ASP A 26 -8.98 13.72 -10.48
C ASP A 26 -8.48 13.37 -9.07
N LEU A 27 -7.18 13.60 -8.84
CA LEU A 27 -6.50 13.30 -7.58
C LEU A 27 -7.18 14.01 -6.40
N ALA A 28 -7.76 15.20 -6.64
CA ALA A 28 -8.49 15.94 -5.62
C ALA A 28 -9.78 15.23 -5.24
N SER A 29 -10.55 14.76 -6.23
CA SER A 29 -11.78 13.99 -6.02
C SER A 29 -11.51 12.63 -5.35
N ALA A 30 -10.48 11.91 -5.82
CA ALA A 30 -10.09 10.65 -5.20
C ALA A 30 -9.61 10.86 -3.75
N THR A 31 -8.80 11.88 -3.50
CA THR A 31 -8.34 12.20 -2.15
C THR A 31 -9.51 12.57 -1.23
N ALA A 32 -10.47 13.38 -1.70
CA ALA A 32 -11.65 13.74 -0.93
C ALA A 32 -12.54 12.52 -0.63
N ARG A 33 -12.69 11.60 -1.61
CA ARG A 33 -13.48 10.38 -1.48
C ARG A 33 -12.97 9.47 -0.35
N PHE A 34 -11.67 9.36 -0.18
CA PHE A 34 -11.06 8.48 0.81
C PHE A 34 -10.69 9.16 2.13
N ALA A 35 -10.82 10.49 2.21
CA ALA A 35 -10.40 11.26 3.40
C ALA A 35 -11.08 10.78 4.69
N ALA A 36 -12.37 10.48 4.64
CA ALA A 36 -13.11 10.02 5.82
C ALA A 36 -12.65 8.63 6.29
N ASP A 37 -12.37 7.71 5.37
CA ASP A 37 -11.87 6.38 5.70
C ASP A 37 -10.43 6.43 6.21
N GLU A 38 -9.59 7.26 5.62
CA GLU A 38 -8.23 7.51 6.08
C GLU A 38 -8.22 8.03 7.53
N GLU A 39 -9.03 9.06 7.85
CA GLU A 39 -9.08 9.60 9.21
C GLU A 39 -9.64 8.58 10.21
N ARG A 40 -10.63 7.79 9.81
CA ARG A 40 -11.11 6.67 10.61
C ARG A 40 -10.00 5.68 10.91
N LEU A 41 -9.27 5.21 9.90
CA LEU A 41 -8.20 4.23 10.06
C LEU A 41 -7.01 4.77 10.87
N LYS A 42 -6.69 6.06 10.78
CA LYS A 42 -5.72 6.72 11.68
C LYS A 42 -6.14 6.59 13.14
N SER A 43 -7.40 6.91 13.44
CA SER A 43 -7.95 6.77 14.79
C SER A 43 -7.95 5.31 15.27
N GLU A 44 -8.35 4.39 14.41
CA GLU A 44 -8.38 2.95 14.73
C GLU A 44 -6.98 2.37 14.94
N TYR A 45 -5.96 2.84 14.22
CA TYR A 45 -4.57 2.45 14.43
C TYR A 45 -4.13 2.72 15.88
N GLU A 46 -4.40 3.92 16.40
CA GLU A 46 -4.04 4.30 17.78
C GLU A 46 -4.79 3.44 18.81
N LYS A 47 -6.09 3.22 18.58
CA LYS A 47 -6.90 2.37 19.48
C LYS A 47 -6.43 0.92 19.48
N CYS A 48 -6.17 0.34 18.31
CA CYS A 48 -5.70 -1.03 18.19
C CYS A 48 -4.32 -1.18 18.85
N SER A 49 -3.39 -0.26 18.58
CA SER A 49 -2.04 -0.28 19.15
C SER A 49 -2.05 -0.24 20.68
N SER A 50 -2.97 0.52 21.29
CA SER A 50 -3.10 0.60 22.75
C SER A 50 -3.78 -0.62 23.40
N ARG A 51 -4.41 -1.49 22.62
CA ARG A 51 -5.18 -2.66 23.07
C ARG A 51 -4.52 -3.98 22.74
N LEU A 52 -3.26 -3.96 22.29
CA LEU A 52 -2.52 -5.20 22.01
C LEU A 52 -2.31 -5.99 23.29
N ASP A 53 -2.74 -7.26 23.30
CA ASP A 53 -2.58 -8.15 24.45
C ASP A 53 -1.71 -9.37 24.06
N ARG A 54 -2.16 -10.21 23.17
CA ARG A 54 -1.44 -11.42 22.74
C ARG A 54 -1.52 -11.57 21.24
N PRO A 55 -0.74 -10.80 20.48
CA PRO A 55 -0.73 -10.93 19.03
C PRO A 55 -0.26 -12.32 18.61
N SER A 56 -0.89 -12.87 17.57
CA SER A 56 -0.41 -14.07 16.89
C SER A 56 0.87 -13.77 16.12
N GLU A 57 1.76 -14.74 16.00
CA GLU A 57 3.04 -14.57 15.30
C GLU A 57 3.04 -15.29 13.95
N GLY A 58 3.75 -14.72 12.98
CA GLY A 58 4.02 -15.35 11.68
C GLY A 58 2.77 -15.59 10.84
N ILE A 59 1.87 -14.60 10.73
CA ILE A 59 0.62 -14.70 9.97
C ILE A 59 0.84 -14.32 8.51
N VAL A 60 0.33 -15.16 7.60
CA VAL A 60 0.21 -14.83 6.17
C VAL A 60 -1.26 -14.75 5.80
N VAL A 61 -1.67 -13.63 5.23
CA VAL A 61 -3.04 -13.38 4.80
C VAL A 61 -3.06 -13.22 3.28
N PRO A 62 -3.63 -14.18 2.52
CA PRO A 62 -3.90 -13.99 1.11
C PRO A 62 -4.99 -12.92 0.95
N VAL A 63 -4.72 -11.90 0.14
CA VAL A 63 -5.63 -10.78 -0.08
C VAL A 63 -6.35 -10.93 -1.41
N GLU A 64 -5.63 -11.32 -2.45
CA GLU A 64 -6.15 -11.41 -3.81
C GLU A 64 -5.50 -12.55 -4.59
N ASN A 65 -6.27 -13.21 -5.45
CA ASN A 65 -5.78 -14.19 -6.39
C ASN A 65 -5.93 -13.71 -7.84
N HIS A 66 -5.06 -14.17 -8.71
CA HIS A 66 -5.23 -14.03 -10.15
C HIS A 66 -6.44 -14.83 -10.65
N PRO A 67 -6.98 -14.53 -11.86
CA PRO A 67 -8.10 -15.28 -12.44
C PRO A 67 -7.84 -16.79 -12.61
N ASN A 68 -6.58 -17.21 -12.69
CA ASN A 68 -6.17 -18.62 -12.75
C ASN A 68 -6.08 -19.29 -11.37
N GLY A 69 -6.41 -18.56 -10.28
CA GLY A 69 -6.38 -19.04 -8.90
C GLY A 69 -5.02 -18.94 -8.20
N SER A 70 -3.92 -18.57 -8.92
CA SER A 70 -2.64 -18.34 -8.26
C SER A 70 -2.67 -17.07 -7.40
N LEU A 71 -1.84 -17.05 -6.34
CA LEU A 71 -1.76 -15.91 -5.42
C LEU A 71 -1.28 -14.66 -6.17
N LYS A 72 -2.00 -13.55 -6.01
CA LYS A 72 -1.64 -12.25 -6.57
C LYS A 72 -1.10 -11.30 -5.51
N VAL A 73 -1.75 -11.22 -4.36
CA VAL A 73 -1.34 -10.34 -3.26
C VAL A 73 -1.43 -11.09 -1.94
N ASP A 74 -0.37 -11.02 -1.15
CA ASP A 74 -0.39 -11.42 0.27
C ASP A 74 0.14 -10.33 1.20
N ILE A 75 -0.19 -10.50 2.48
CA ILE A 75 0.36 -9.73 3.57
C ILE A 75 0.96 -10.70 4.57
N TYR A 76 2.26 -10.62 4.77
CA TYR A 76 2.93 -11.23 5.90
C TYR A 76 2.94 -10.24 7.07
N ALA A 77 2.62 -10.72 8.26
CA ALA A 77 2.76 -9.98 9.50
C ALA A 77 3.57 -10.81 10.51
N GLY A 78 4.67 -10.28 10.99
CA GLY A 78 5.44 -10.90 12.07
C GLY A 78 4.61 -11.02 13.34
N LYS A 79 3.70 -10.06 13.55
CA LYS A 79 2.69 -10.06 14.63
C LYS A 79 1.36 -9.58 14.09
N ALA A 80 0.25 -10.21 14.50
CA ALA A 80 -1.09 -9.76 14.14
C ALA A 80 -2.07 -9.95 15.29
N GLN A 81 -2.95 -8.99 15.47
CA GLN A 81 -4.06 -9.09 16.41
C GLN A 81 -5.38 -8.71 15.73
N PHE A 82 -6.35 -9.62 15.82
CA PHE A 82 -7.67 -9.46 15.23
C PHE A 82 -8.61 -8.79 16.23
N PHE A 83 -9.31 -7.76 15.78
CA PHE A 83 -10.37 -7.07 16.48
C PHE A 83 -11.70 -7.36 15.77
N GLU A 84 -12.28 -8.51 16.08
CA GLU A 84 -13.41 -9.09 15.34
C GLU A 84 -14.64 -8.18 15.28
N LYS A 85 -14.96 -7.49 16.39
CA LYS A 85 -16.13 -6.60 16.46
C LYS A 85 -16.00 -5.41 15.50
N GLU A 86 -14.80 -4.88 15.37
CA GLU A 86 -14.45 -3.75 14.50
C GLU A 86 -14.11 -4.19 13.08
N SER A 87 -13.94 -5.50 12.85
CA SER A 87 -13.43 -6.09 11.60
C SER A 87 -12.02 -5.63 11.23
N LEU A 88 -11.23 -5.24 12.22
CA LEU A 88 -9.87 -4.72 12.05
C LEU A 88 -8.83 -5.79 12.35
N VAL A 89 -7.68 -5.66 11.71
CA VAL A 89 -6.45 -6.38 12.04
C VAL A 89 -5.35 -5.36 12.22
N TRP A 90 -4.71 -5.36 13.39
CA TRP A 90 -3.44 -4.70 13.57
C TRP A 90 -2.32 -5.67 13.20
N CYS A 91 -1.37 -5.21 12.41
CA CYS A 91 -0.22 -5.98 11.95
C CYS A 91 1.08 -5.26 12.32
N GLY A 92 2.05 -5.98 12.85
CA GLY A 92 3.42 -5.52 13.08
C GLY A 92 4.42 -6.33 12.25
N ASP A 93 5.55 -5.73 11.90
CA ASP A 93 6.57 -6.31 11.03
C ASP A 93 5.96 -6.79 9.70
N VAL A 94 5.40 -5.83 8.96
CA VAL A 94 4.52 -6.08 7.80
C VAL A 94 5.31 -6.13 6.52
N ILE A 95 5.04 -7.14 5.70
CA ILE A 95 5.50 -7.22 4.31
C ILE A 95 4.30 -7.48 3.41
N VAL A 96 4.00 -6.55 2.51
CA VAL A 96 2.98 -6.74 1.46
C VAL A 96 3.69 -7.13 0.19
N ARG A 97 3.23 -8.18 -0.48
CA ARG A 97 3.80 -8.65 -1.76
C ARG A 97 2.74 -8.75 -2.83
N GLU A 98 3.11 -8.32 -4.02
CA GLU A 98 2.35 -8.62 -5.23
C GLU A 98 3.19 -9.53 -6.13
N TYR A 99 2.55 -10.59 -6.60
CA TYR A 99 3.17 -11.61 -7.44
C TYR A 99 2.68 -11.48 -8.89
N GLY A 100 3.59 -11.66 -9.83
CA GLY A 100 3.25 -11.86 -11.23
C GLY A 100 2.62 -13.24 -11.48
N LEU A 101 2.11 -13.44 -12.70
CA LEU A 101 1.59 -14.74 -13.14
C LEU A 101 2.66 -15.84 -13.13
N ASP A 102 3.93 -15.47 -13.19
CA ASP A 102 5.09 -16.35 -13.08
C ASP A 102 5.48 -16.70 -11.63
N GLY A 103 4.71 -16.18 -10.65
CA GLY A 103 4.93 -16.39 -9.22
C GLY A 103 6.09 -15.57 -8.63
N LYS A 104 6.72 -14.68 -9.41
CA LYS A 104 7.78 -13.82 -8.90
C LYS A 104 7.18 -12.59 -8.22
N VAL A 105 7.88 -12.10 -7.20
CA VAL A 105 7.52 -10.86 -6.51
C VAL A 105 7.84 -9.67 -7.42
N ASN A 106 6.80 -8.98 -7.87
CA ASN A 106 6.92 -7.76 -8.66
C ASN A 106 7.04 -6.53 -7.77
N VAL A 107 6.30 -6.56 -6.67
CA VAL A 107 6.22 -5.47 -5.71
C VAL A 107 6.37 -6.00 -4.29
N GLU A 108 7.09 -5.27 -3.48
CA GLU A 108 7.25 -5.53 -2.06
C GLU A 108 7.19 -4.20 -1.30
N LEU A 109 6.39 -4.16 -0.23
CA LEU A 109 6.28 -3.03 0.68
C LEU A 109 6.55 -3.52 2.10
N GLU A 110 7.52 -2.91 2.77
CA GLU A 110 7.86 -3.21 4.16
C GLU A 110 7.47 -2.05 5.06
N ALA A 111 6.82 -2.35 6.19
CA ALA A 111 6.40 -1.38 7.18
C ALA A 111 6.52 -1.95 8.59
N GLU A 112 6.76 -1.07 9.57
CA GLU A 112 6.82 -1.45 10.98
C GLU A 112 5.47 -1.95 11.49
N ALA A 113 4.40 -1.21 11.21
CA ALA A 113 3.05 -1.62 11.60
C ALA A 113 1.97 -0.94 10.74
N CYS A 114 0.83 -1.61 10.64
CA CYS A 114 -0.37 -1.08 9.99
C CYS A 114 -1.65 -1.55 10.68
N VAL A 115 -2.76 -0.90 10.38
CA VAL A 115 -4.12 -1.40 10.62
C VAL A 115 -4.81 -1.65 9.29
N ILE A 116 -5.56 -2.73 9.20
CA ILE A 116 -6.30 -3.13 8.00
C ILE A 116 -7.76 -3.37 8.38
N ASP A 117 -8.67 -2.78 7.63
CA ASP A 117 -10.09 -3.10 7.70
C ASP A 117 -10.40 -4.24 6.71
N ARG A 118 -10.84 -5.38 7.25
CA ARG A 118 -11.16 -6.59 6.48
C ARG A 118 -12.40 -6.45 5.60
N LYS A 119 -13.30 -5.52 5.93
CA LYS A 119 -14.53 -5.28 5.15
C LYS A 119 -14.27 -4.40 3.95
N THR A 120 -13.61 -3.26 4.18
CA THR A 120 -13.28 -2.30 3.12
C THR A 120 -12.03 -2.68 2.35
N LYS A 121 -11.20 -3.59 2.91
CA LYS A 121 -9.87 -3.97 2.38
C LYS A 121 -8.99 -2.73 2.17
N SER A 122 -9.12 -1.77 3.07
CA SER A 122 -8.29 -0.57 3.14
C SER A 122 -7.42 -0.61 4.40
N GLY A 123 -6.36 0.18 4.43
CA GLY A 123 -5.47 0.20 5.58
C GLY A 123 -4.69 1.50 5.74
N TRP A 124 -4.07 1.61 6.90
CA TRP A 124 -3.25 2.75 7.28
C TRP A 124 -1.92 2.31 7.89
N ILE A 125 -0.82 2.86 7.37
CA ILE A 125 0.55 2.75 7.89
C ILE A 125 0.92 4.11 8.47
N LYS A 126 1.14 4.19 9.80
CA LYS A 126 1.46 5.45 10.48
C LYS A 126 2.87 5.93 10.20
N ASN A 127 3.83 5.03 10.34
CA ASN A 127 5.24 5.32 10.19
C ASN A 127 5.67 5.27 8.71
N CYS A 128 6.97 5.38 8.47
CA CYS A 128 7.47 5.25 7.11
C CYS A 128 7.50 3.79 6.66
N ALA A 129 7.25 3.57 5.39
CA ALA A 129 7.39 2.28 4.73
C ALA A 129 8.38 2.39 3.56
N ASN A 130 8.99 1.27 3.23
CA ASN A 130 9.88 1.12 2.09
C ASN A 130 9.23 0.19 1.07
N GLY A 131 9.07 0.66 -0.16
CA GLY A 131 8.52 -0.10 -1.27
C GLY A 131 9.55 -0.36 -2.36
N ARG A 132 9.37 -1.46 -3.09
CA ARG A 132 10.15 -1.80 -4.26
C ARG A 132 9.25 -2.29 -5.38
N TYR A 133 9.43 -1.75 -6.56
CA TYR A 133 8.81 -2.20 -7.80
C TYR A 133 9.89 -2.35 -8.88
N GLY A 134 10.25 -3.58 -9.22
CA GLY A 134 11.38 -3.84 -10.09
C GLY A 134 12.67 -3.20 -9.54
N LYS A 135 13.19 -2.21 -10.27
CA LYS A 135 14.40 -1.46 -9.87
C LYS A 135 14.10 -0.12 -9.18
N THR A 136 12.84 0.23 -9.05
CA THR A 136 12.43 1.48 -8.40
C THR A 136 12.17 1.22 -6.93
N LYS A 137 12.78 2.04 -6.08
CA LYS A 137 12.52 2.07 -4.65
C LYS A 137 11.71 3.31 -4.32
N ILE A 138 10.74 3.16 -3.43
CA ILE A 138 9.88 4.24 -2.96
C ILE A 138 9.85 4.18 -1.45
N ARG A 139 10.06 5.32 -0.82
CA ARG A 139 9.89 5.48 0.62
C ARG A 139 8.87 6.57 0.89
N GLY A 140 8.07 6.40 1.94
CA GLY A 140 7.12 7.41 2.35
C GLY A 140 6.52 7.12 3.70
N CYS A 141 5.91 8.13 4.31
CA CYS A 141 5.34 8.03 5.65
C CYS A 141 3.87 8.45 5.62
N GLY A 142 3.07 7.83 6.52
CA GLY A 142 1.63 8.08 6.56
C GLY A 142 0.95 7.58 5.28
N ILE A 143 0.85 6.25 5.12
CA ILE A 143 0.36 5.66 3.89
C ILE A 143 -1.06 5.13 4.12
N TYR A 144 -2.02 5.66 3.37
CA TYR A 144 -3.35 5.08 3.20
C TYR A 144 -3.38 4.25 1.91
N PHE A 145 -4.01 3.08 1.95
CA PHE A 145 -4.22 2.24 0.78
C PHE A 145 -5.62 1.62 0.76
N SER A 146 -6.13 1.37 -0.44
CA SER A 146 -7.37 0.65 -0.69
C SER A 146 -7.16 -0.36 -1.83
N PHE A 147 -7.22 -1.66 -1.52
CA PHE A 147 -7.03 -2.70 -2.53
C PHE A 147 -8.14 -2.71 -3.58
N PRO A 148 -9.44 -2.62 -3.23
CA PRO A 148 -10.50 -2.65 -4.24
C PRO A 148 -10.47 -1.49 -5.22
N GLU A 149 -9.96 -0.33 -4.77
CA GLU A 149 -9.90 0.89 -5.56
C GLU A 149 -8.54 1.10 -6.23
N GLU A 150 -7.61 0.16 -6.00
CA GLU A 150 -6.23 0.26 -6.50
C GLU A 150 -5.59 1.63 -6.16
N PHE A 151 -5.85 2.14 -4.96
CA PHE A 151 -5.46 3.49 -4.54
C PHE A 151 -4.45 3.46 -3.39
N VAL A 152 -3.40 4.26 -3.51
CA VAL A 152 -2.42 4.51 -2.47
C VAL A 152 -2.16 6.01 -2.36
N LYS A 153 -2.15 6.53 -1.14
CA LYS A 153 -1.79 7.90 -0.82
C LYS A 153 -0.64 7.90 0.18
N ILE A 154 0.42 8.63 -0.12
CA ILE A 154 1.55 8.86 0.77
C ILE A 154 1.48 10.31 1.25
N SER A 155 1.48 10.53 2.57
CA SER A 155 1.23 11.85 3.14
C SER A 155 2.49 12.70 3.28
N SER A 156 3.67 12.10 3.46
CA SER A 156 4.91 12.85 3.69
C SER A 156 6.17 12.02 3.42
N ASN A 157 7.31 12.72 3.33
CA ASN A 157 8.65 12.14 3.20
C ASN A 157 8.77 11.18 2.02
N VAL A 158 8.24 11.60 0.86
CA VAL A 158 8.30 10.78 -0.37
C VAL A 158 9.70 10.87 -0.97
N GLU A 159 10.35 9.72 -1.08
CA GLU A 159 11.64 9.55 -1.75
C GLU A 159 11.48 8.47 -2.82
N ILE A 160 11.94 8.75 -4.05
CA ILE A 160 11.89 7.81 -5.17
C ILE A 160 13.29 7.67 -5.75
N GLU A 161 13.81 6.45 -5.76
CA GLU A 161 15.08 6.09 -6.37
C GLU A 161 14.84 5.08 -7.50
N SER A 162 15.22 5.40 -8.73
CA SER A 162 15.11 4.50 -9.87
C SER A 162 16.37 4.52 -10.71
N SER A 163 16.88 3.33 -11.04
CA SER A 163 18.03 3.21 -11.93
C SER A 163 17.65 3.35 -13.41
N ASP A 164 16.38 3.32 -13.75
CA ASP A 164 15.88 3.39 -15.12
C ASP A 164 15.51 4.81 -15.56
N ILE A 165 15.44 5.76 -14.63
CA ILE A 165 15.16 7.18 -14.91
C ILE A 165 16.50 7.92 -15.07
N LYS A 166 16.91 8.14 -16.31
CA LYS A 166 17.93 9.12 -16.62
C LYS A 166 17.26 10.50 -16.72
N PHE A 167 17.52 11.36 -15.76
CA PHE A 167 17.19 12.77 -15.90
C PHE A 167 18.14 13.38 -16.94
N GLU A 168 17.75 13.42 -18.20
CA GLU A 168 18.45 14.23 -19.21
C GLU A 168 18.00 15.68 -19.00
N GLY A 169 18.91 16.47 -18.42
CA GLY A 169 18.96 17.92 -18.57
C GLY A 169 17.82 18.71 -17.96
N VAL A 170 17.88 18.96 -16.66
CA VAL A 170 17.45 20.26 -16.12
C VAL A 170 18.71 20.99 -15.69
N GLU A 171 19.23 21.84 -16.57
CA GLU A 171 20.13 22.90 -16.15
C GLU A 171 19.32 23.92 -15.34
N LEU A 172 19.76 24.13 -14.08
CA LEU A 172 19.25 25.18 -13.19
C LEU A 172 19.88 26.52 -13.53
#